data_5e5cd7f04fa2fd0765e3de5c13388189
#
_entry.id   5e5cd7f04fa2fd0765e3de5c13388189
#
_cell.length_a   1.000
_cell.length_b   1.000
_cell.length_c   1.000
_cell.angle_alpha   90.00
_cell.angle_beta   90.00
_cell.angle_gamma   90.00
#
_symmetry.space_group_name_H-M   'P 1'
#
loop_
_entity.id
_entity.type
_entity.pdbx_description
1 polymer ?
#
loop_
_entity_poly.entity_id
_entity_poly.type
_entity_poly.pdbx_seq_one_letter_code
_entity_poly.pdbx_strand_id
1 'polypeptide(L)'
;MNLIPDVALAENSSQRLPCVVVLDGSTSMSQNNAIGALNDGLRLLEQDLKADDVARQRVRIMVLRVGAPQDVEVVTDWTDAIEFEAPEIEANGMTPLGLAVRRALDEIEDEKDRYREHGIPYNRPWLFILTDGEPTDADWETAAAECRAAEEAGHVSAFCVGVGDANMDKLGRFSQRQPLALKGLAFREFFLWLSRSARAGSKSAPSDTIQMAAPQDWAVVPGRSD
;
A
#
# COMPACT_ATOMS: atom_id res chain seq x y z
N MET A 1 -15.08 19.76 -9.27
CA MET A 1 -14.04 19.75 -10.30
C MET A 1 -12.98 20.73 -9.85
N ASN A 2 -12.05 20.26 -9.03
CA ASN A 2 -10.95 21.09 -8.54
C ASN A 2 -9.85 21.06 -9.60
N LEU A 3 -9.82 22.09 -10.41
CA LEU A 3 -8.71 22.39 -11.31
C LEU A 3 -7.59 23.10 -10.52
N ILE A 4 -7.02 22.44 -9.52
CA ILE A 4 -5.67 22.76 -9.13
C ILE A 4 -4.83 21.83 -9.98
N PRO A 5 -4.14 22.36 -11.02
CA PRO A 5 -3.20 21.53 -11.76
C PRO A 5 -2.20 20.96 -10.76
N ASP A 6 -1.66 19.79 -11.06
CA ASP A 6 -0.62 19.11 -10.28
C ASP A 6 0.63 19.99 -10.18
N VAL A 7 0.54 21.06 -9.38
CA VAL A 7 1.65 21.98 -9.11
C VAL A 7 2.82 21.18 -8.58
N ALA A 8 2.56 20.20 -7.71
CA ALA A 8 3.57 19.29 -7.18
C ALA A 8 4.27 18.46 -8.29
N LEU A 9 3.56 18.04 -9.34
CA LEU A 9 4.17 17.33 -10.47
C LEU A 9 4.92 18.28 -11.40
N ALA A 10 4.43 19.50 -11.61
CA ALA A 10 5.10 20.51 -12.42
C ALA A 10 6.39 21.04 -11.75
N GLU A 11 6.39 21.16 -10.42
CA GLU A 11 7.54 21.66 -9.66
C GLU A 11 8.61 20.59 -9.41
N ASN A 12 8.25 19.31 -9.47
CA ASN A 12 9.17 18.20 -9.22
C ASN A 12 9.12 17.17 -10.35
N SER A 13 10.00 17.33 -11.33
CA SER A 13 10.18 16.42 -12.48
C SER A 13 11.02 15.17 -12.15
N SER A 14 11.36 14.94 -10.90
CA SER A 14 12.13 13.74 -10.49
C SER A 14 11.34 12.47 -10.79
N GLN A 15 12.08 11.39 -11.04
CA GLN A 15 11.49 10.04 -11.16
C GLN A 15 10.64 9.73 -9.92
N ARG A 16 9.46 9.13 -10.12
CA ARG A 16 8.52 8.80 -9.05
C ARG A 16 8.52 7.33 -8.70
N LEU A 17 8.23 7.01 -7.44
CA LEU A 17 7.86 5.69 -6.95
C LEU A 17 6.47 5.78 -6.33
N PRO A 18 5.41 5.45 -7.10
CA PRO A 18 4.05 5.46 -6.59
C PRO A 18 3.83 4.28 -5.63
N CYS A 19 3.21 4.55 -4.50
CA CYS A 19 2.93 3.56 -3.46
C CYS A 19 1.51 3.76 -2.92
N VAL A 20 0.64 2.77 -3.14
CA VAL A 20 -0.70 2.73 -2.53
C VAL A 20 -0.67 1.76 -1.35
N VAL A 21 -1.21 2.19 -0.22
CA VAL A 21 -1.34 1.37 0.99
C VAL A 21 -2.82 1.24 1.33
N VAL A 22 -3.37 0.04 1.17
CA VAL A 22 -4.73 -0.32 1.59
C VAL A 22 -4.65 -0.85 3.01
N LEU A 23 -5.32 -0.17 3.94
CA LEU A 23 -5.31 -0.47 5.37
C LEU A 23 -6.69 -0.94 5.82
N ASP A 24 -6.72 -2.05 6.50
CA ASP A 24 -7.92 -2.54 7.15
C ASP A 24 -8.23 -1.67 8.38
N GLY A 25 -9.35 -0.99 8.34
CA GLY A 25 -9.95 -0.26 9.45
C GLY A 25 -11.28 -0.89 9.86
N SER A 26 -11.49 -2.18 9.62
CA SER A 26 -12.70 -2.89 10.06
C SER A 26 -12.75 -3.07 11.57
N THR A 27 -13.92 -3.46 12.08
CA THR A 27 -14.15 -3.59 13.52
C THR A 27 -13.20 -4.59 14.20
N SER A 28 -12.73 -5.63 13.50
CA SER A 28 -11.77 -6.62 14.04
C SER A 28 -10.45 -6.00 14.47
N MET A 29 -9.98 -4.97 13.76
CA MET A 29 -8.76 -4.22 14.10
C MET A 29 -8.82 -3.48 15.45
N SER A 30 -10.00 -3.38 16.08
CA SER A 30 -10.11 -2.86 17.45
C SER A 30 -9.54 -3.83 18.50
N GLN A 31 -9.37 -5.11 18.16
CA GLN A 31 -8.90 -6.13 19.09
C GLN A 31 -7.39 -5.98 19.33
N ASN A 32 -6.97 -6.34 20.53
CA ASN A 32 -5.55 -6.38 20.93
C ASN A 32 -4.75 -5.09 20.63
N ASN A 33 -5.44 -3.95 20.51
CA ASN A 33 -4.83 -2.67 20.14
C ASN A 33 -4.17 -2.69 18.75
N ALA A 34 -4.66 -3.48 17.79
CA ALA A 34 -4.08 -3.56 16.46
C ALA A 34 -4.14 -2.22 15.72
N ILE A 35 -5.27 -1.50 15.83
CA ILE A 35 -5.42 -0.17 15.20
C ILE A 35 -4.46 0.87 15.79
N GLY A 36 -4.21 0.85 17.10
CA GLY A 36 -3.24 1.74 17.75
C GLY A 36 -1.81 1.48 17.25
N ALA A 37 -1.43 0.19 17.18
CA ALA A 37 -0.11 -0.20 16.66
C ALA A 37 0.06 0.14 15.16
N LEU A 38 -1.03 0.04 14.36
CA LEU A 38 -1.05 0.46 12.96
C LEU A 38 -0.79 1.97 12.85
N ASN A 39 -1.49 2.79 13.62
CA ASN A 39 -1.34 4.25 13.63
C ASN A 39 0.06 4.69 14.07
N ASP A 40 0.64 4.03 15.08
CA ASP A 40 2.01 4.28 15.50
C ASP A 40 3.02 3.95 14.38
N GLY A 41 2.76 2.85 13.65
CA GLY A 41 3.56 2.46 12.48
C GLY A 41 3.48 3.47 11.33
N LEU A 42 2.30 4.02 11.05
CA LEU A 42 2.11 5.07 10.02
C LEU A 42 2.87 6.36 10.37
N ARG A 43 2.84 6.79 11.63
CA ARG A 43 3.64 7.96 12.08
C ARG A 43 5.13 7.72 11.89
N LEU A 44 5.60 6.50 12.11
CA LEU A 44 6.98 6.15 11.89
C LEU A 44 7.36 6.14 10.42
N LEU A 45 6.47 5.62 9.53
CA LEU A 45 6.65 5.69 8.09
C LEU A 45 6.82 7.14 7.62
N GLU A 46 5.96 8.06 8.09
CA GLU A 46 6.06 9.48 7.81
C GLU A 46 7.44 10.04 8.19
N GLN A 47 7.85 9.83 9.44
CA GLN A 47 9.12 10.34 9.95
C GLN A 47 10.32 9.83 9.15
N ASP A 48 10.32 8.54 8.83
CA ASP A 48 11.44 7.88 8.17
C ASP A 48 11.54 8.24 6.67
N LEU A 49 10.39 8.38 5.98
CA LEU A 49 10.36 8.84 4.59
C LEU A 49 10.82 10.30 4.44
N LYS A 50 10.37 11.18 5.34
CA LYS A 50 10.78 12.60 5.35
C LYS A 50 12.26 12.79 5.67
N ALA A 51 12.85 11.87 6.41
CA ALA A 51 14.27 11.93 6.80
C ALA A 51 15.25 11.57 5.67
N ASP A 52 14.80 10.89 4.60
CA ASP A 52 15.66 10.54 3.45
C ASP A 52 15.50 11.55 2.31
N ASP A 53 16.60 12.19 1.91
CA ASP A 53 16.60 13.27 0.90
C ASP A 53 16.10 12.84 -0.47
N VAL A 54 16.20 11.55 -0.84
CA VAL A 54 15.73 11.03 -2.10
C VAL A 54 14.29 10.54 -1.98
N ALA A 55 13.97 9.76 -0.94
CA ALA A 55 12.64 9.21 -0.75
C ALA A 55 11.59 10.32 -0.59
N ARG A 56 11.86 11.37 0.17
CA ARG A 56 10.93 12.49 0.37
C ARG A 56 10.51 13.21 -0.90
N GLN A 57 11.34 13.14 -1.96
CA GLN A 57 11.07 13.78 -3.26
C GLN A 57 10.53 12.80 -4.32
N ARG A 58 10.84 11.52 -4.20
CA ARG A 58 10.52 10.52 -5.23
C ARG A 58 9.38 9.59 -4.86
N VAL A 59 9.22 9.28 -3.58
CA VAL A 59 8.10 8.45 -3.11
C VAL A 59 6.84 9.30 -3.11
N ARG A 60 5.81 8.78 -3.79
CA ARG A 60 4.47 9.36 -3.80
C ARG A 60 3.51 8.33 -3.23
N ILE A 61 2.80 8.70 -2.19
CA ILE A 61 2.01 7.78 -1.38
C ILE A 61 0.54 8.15 -1.40
N MET A 62 -0.31 7.14 -1.46
CA MET A 62 -1.76 7.22 -1.23
C MET A 62 -2.13 6.21 -0.16
N VAL A 63 -3.06 6.55 0.72
CA VAL A 63 -3.59 5.64 1.73
C VAL A 63 -5.09 5.50 1.57
N LEU A 64 -5.53 4.26 1.38
CA LEU A 64 -6.93 3.85 1.37
C LEU A 64 -7.24 3.14 2.69
N ARG A 65 -8.36 3.47 3.30
CA ARG A 65 -8.92 2.79 4.46
C ARG A 65 -10.13 1.98 4.04
N VAL A 66 -10.21 0.75 4.52
CA VAL A 66 -11.38 -0.13 4.41
C VAL A 66 -12.15 -0.08 5.72
N GLY A 67 -13.47 0.11 5.67
CA GLY A 67 -14.33 0.15 6.86
C GLY A 67 -15.44 1.19 6.77
N ALA A 68 -16.26 1.33 7.84
CA ALA A 68 -17.33 2.32 7.90
C ALA A 68 -16.79 3.72 8.28
N PRO A 69 -17.53 4.81 8.00
CA PRO A 69 -18.87 4.83 7.39
C PRO A 69 -18.88 4.62 5.88
N GLN A 70 -17.74 4.76 5.21
CA GLN A 70 -17.58 4.49 3.78
C GLN A 70 -16.86 3.17 3.62
N ASP A 71 -17.33 2.31 2.71
CA ASP A 71 -16.73 1.00 2.47
C ASP A 71 -15.25 1.09 2.12
N VAL A 72 -14.87 2.09 1.31
CA VAL A 72 -13.50 2.43 0.98
C VAL A 72 -13.35 3.95 1.00
N GLU A 73 -12.41 4.43 1.77
CA GLU A 73 -12.12 5.86 1.95
C GLU A 73 -10.67 6.18 1.52
N VAL A 74 -10.49 7.26 0.76
CA VAL A 74 -9.18 7.86 0.52
C VAL A 74 -8.87 8.74 1.73
N VAL A 75 -8.05 8.24 2.65
CA VAL A 75 -7.67 8.98 3.87
C VAL A 75 -6.43 9.85 3.65
N THR A 76 -5.62 9.52 2.64
CA THR A 76 -4.55 10.36 2.13
C THR A 76 -4.54 10.26 0.61
N ASP A 77 -4.84 11.35 -0.08
CA ASP A 77 -4.72 11.43 -1.53
C ASP A 77 -3.26 11.44 -1.97
N TRP A 78 -3.00 11.22 -3.26
CA TRP A 78 -1.66 11.19 -3.83
C TRP A 78 -0.82 12.39 -3.36
N THR A 79 0.18 12.11 -2.54
CA THR A 79 1.00 13.10 -1.85
C THR A 79 2.48 12.70 -1.93
N ASP A 80 3.36 13.66 -2.18
CA ASP A 80 4.80 13.44 -2.09
C ASP A 80 5.20 13.16 -0.64
N ALA A 81 6.15 12.26 -0.42
CA ALA A 81 6.52 11.82 0.93
C ALA A 81 6.99 12.98 1.83
N ILE A 82 7.47 14.09 1.27
CA ILE A 82 7.83 15.29 2.03
C ILE A 82 6.61 15.96 2.68
N GLU A 83 5.43 15.87 2.03
CA GLU A 83 4.18 16.47 2.49
C GLU A 83 3.26 15.43 3.18
N PHE A 84 3.64 14.15 3.15
CA PHE A 84 2.85 13.09 3.74
C PHE A 84 2.66 13.32 5.24
N GLU A 85 1.42 13.34 5.68
CA GLU A 85 1.00 13.35 7.07
C GLU A 85 0.29 12.03 7.36
N ALA A 86 0.75 11.30 8.37
CA ALA A 86 0.17 10.01 8.72
C ALA A 86 -1.28 10.16 9.17
N PRO A 87 -2.23 9.56 8.44
CA PRO A 87 -3.64 9.62 8.83
C PRO A 87 -3.88 8.82 10.12
N GLU A 88 -4.88 9.23 10.89
CA GLU A 88 -5.39 8.44 12.01
C GLU A 88 -6.47 7.49 11.48
N ILE A 89 -6.22 6.19 11.60
CA ILE A 89 -7.17 5.15 11.18
C ILE A 89 -8.03 4.73 12.36
N GLU A 90 -9.35 4.73 12.16
CA GLU A 90 -10.31 4.24 13.15
C GLU A 90 -10.79 2.83 12.77
N ALA A 91 -11.04 1.99 13.78
CA ALA A 91 -11.55 0.63 13.57
C ALA A 91 -13.08 0.61 13.61
N ASN A 92 -13.72 0.46 12.45
CA ASN A 92 -15.17 0.36 12.32
C ASN A 92 -15.59 -0.28 10.98
N GLY A 93 -16.68 -1.03 10.96
CA GLY A 93 -17.31 -1.57 9.75
C GLY A 93 -16.78 -2.93 9.32
N MET A 94 -16.97 -3.21 8.02
CA MET A 94 -16.68 -4.47 7.36
C MET A 94 -15.36 -4.36 6.57
N THR A 95 -15.01 -5.43 5.83
CA THR A 95 -13.76 -5.51 5.04
C THR A 95 -14.07 -5.73 3.54
N PRO A 96 -14.64 -4.77 2.80
CA PRO A 96 -14.86 -4.90 1.35
C PRO A 96 -13.54 -4.77 0.58
N LEU A 97 -12.69 -5.79 0.71
CA LEU A 97 -11.31 -5.78 0.23
C LEU A 97 -11.21 -5.75 -1.29
N GLY A 98 -12.11 -6.45 -2.00
CA GLY A 98 -12.14 -6.43 -3.46
C GLY A 98 -12.43 -5.04 -4.01
N LEU A 99 -13.39 -4.33 -3.40
CA LEU A 99 -13.71 -2.96 -3.76
C LEU A 99 -12.50 -2.03 -3.55
N ALA A 100 -11.79 -2.20 -2.41
CA ALA A 100 -10.61 -1.40 -2.11
C ALA A 100 -9.46 -1.65 -3.09
N VAL A 101 -9.25 -2.90 -3.47
CA VAL A 101 -8.20 -3.27 -4.43
C VAL A 101 -8.50 -2.72 -5.82
N ARG A 102 -9.75 -2.82 -6.31
CA ARG A 102 -10.14 -2.18 -7.58
C ARG A 102 -9.92 -0.67 -7.54
N ARG A 103 -10.36 -0.02 -6.47
CA ARG A 103 -10.12 1.42 -6.29
C ARG A 103 -8.63 1.75 -6.33
N ALA A 104 -7.79 0.97 -5.67
CA ALA A 104 -6.34 1.16 -5.69
C ALA A 104 -5.74 0.99 -7.09
N LEU A 105 -6.21 0.01 -7.87
CA LEU A 105 -5.76 -0.19 -9.24
C LEU A 105 -6.17 0.97 -10.16
N ASP A 106 -7.40 1.47 -10.03
CA ASP A 106 -7.88 2.62 -10.79
C ASP A 106 -7.04 3.87 -10.47
N GLU A 107 -6.81 4.16 -9.18
CA GLU A 107 -5.97 5.29 -8.74
C GLU A 107 -4.53 5.17 -9.25
N ILE A 108 -3.97 3.96 -9.30
CA ILE A 108 -2.63 3.72 -9.86
C ILE A 108 -2.59 4.04 -11.36
N GLU A 109 -3.59 3.60 -12.13
CA GLU A 109 -3.62 3.90 -13.57
C GLU A 109 -3.82 5.39 -13.83
N ASP A 110 -4.72 6.06 -13.12
CA ASP A 110 -4.92 7.51 -13.21
C ASP A 110 -3.64 8.28 -12.90
N GLU A 111 -2.91 7.89 -11.86
CA GLU A 111 -1.65 8.54 -11.50
C GLU A 111 -0.54 8.27 -12.54
N LYS A 112 -0.48 7.08 -13.13
CA LYS A 112 0.43 6.77 -14.24
C LYS A 112 0.11 7.62 -15.48
N ASP A 113 -1.17 7.85 -15.77
CA ASP A 113 -1.57 8.71 -16.89
C ASP A 113 -1.12 10.15 -16.65
N ARG A 114 -1.27 10.68 -15.43
CA ARG A 114 -0.72 12.00 -15.06
C ARG A 114 0.79 12.08 -15.30
N TYR A 115 1.54 11.03 -14.90
CA TYR A 115 3.00 11.00 -15.15
C TYR A 115 3.32 11.01 -16.65
N ARG A 116 2.59 10.25 -17.47
CA ARG A 116 2.77 10.21 -18.92
C ARG A 116 2.48 11.57 -19.55
N GLU A 117 1.39 12.22 -19.15
CA GLU A 117 1.00 13.55 -19.64
C GLU A 117 2.06 14.62 -19.33
N HIS A 118 2.72 14.53 -18.18
CA HIS A 118 3.76 15.47 -17.74
C HIS A 118 5.19 15.02 -18.10
N GLY A 119 5.36 13.87 -18.76
CA GLY A 119 6.68 13.34 -19.12
C GLY A 119 7.54 12.94 -17.92
N ILE A 120 6.92 12.56 -16.78
CA ILE A 120 7.60 12.20 -15.55
C ILE A 120 7.93 10.70 -15.56
N PRO A 121 9.20 10.30 -15.43
CA PRO A 121 9.56 8.88 -15.32
C PRO A 121 9.10 8.32 -13.97
N TYR A 122 8.64 7.07 -13.96
CA TYR A 122 8.20 6.40 -12.74
C TYR A 122 8.61 4.92 -12.72
N ASN A 123 8.82 4.41 -11.49
CA ASN A 123 8.99 2.98 -11.25
C ASN A 123 7.64 2.27 -11.27
N ARG A 124 7.64 0.95 -11.42
CA ARG A 124 6.44 0.14 -11.26
C ARG A 124 5.79 0.45 -9.91
N PRO A 125 4.50 0.85 -9.90
CA PRO A 125 3.79 1.17 -8.67
C PRO A 125 3.75 0.00 -7.68
N TRP A 126 3.72 0.31 -6.39
CA TRP A 126 3.54 -0.67 -5.32
C TRP A 126 2.16 -0.57 -4.72
N LEU A 127 1.54 -1.72 -4.49
CA LEU A 127 0.27 -1.86 -3.79
C LEU A 127 0.49 -2.76 -2.57
N PHE A 128 0.31 -2.20 -1.38
CA PHE A 128 0.31 -2.94 -0.12
C PHE A 128 -1.11 -3.11 0.38
N ILE A 129 -1.45 -4.35 0.76
CA ILE A 129 -2.78 -4.71 1.29
C ILE A 129 -2.53 -5.30 2.68
N LEU A 130 -2.99 -4.59 3.73
CA LEU A 130 -2.88 -5.01 5.12
C LEU A 130 -4.27 -5.26 5.68
N THR A 131 -4.56 -6.49 6.12
CA THR A 131 -5.85 -6.88 6.69
C THR A 131 -5.71 -7.96 7.75
N ASP A 132 -6.57 -7.95 8.75
CA ASP A 132 -6.74 -9.02 9.75
C ASP A 132 -7.94 -9.91 9.44
N GLY A 133 -8.77 -9.53 8.45
CA GLY A 133 -10.05 -10.14 8.15
C GLY A 133 -10.11 -10.90 6.84
N GLU A 134 -11.32 -11.41 6.61
CA GLU A 134 -11.71 -11.98 5.33
C GLU A 134 -12.43 -10.93 4.48
N PRO A 135 -12.27 -10.96 3.14
CA PRO A 135 -13.08 -10.14 2.25
C PRO A 135 -14.56 -10.35 2.49
N THR A 136 -15.33 -9.27 2.63
CA THR A 136 -16.78 -9.33 2.89
C THR A 136 -17.64 -9.00 1.67
N ASP A 137 -17.06 -8.46 0.62
CA ASP A 137 -17.72 -8.16 -0.64
C ASP A 137 -17.86 -9.43 -1.50
N ALA A 138 -19.00 -9.58 -2.21
CA ALA A 138 -19.35 -10.81 -2.90
C ALA A 138 -18.46 -11.13 -4.12
N ASP A 139 -17.85 -10.12 -4.72
CA ASP A 139 -17.05 -10.22 -5.95
C ASP A 139 -15.55 -10.08 -5.73
N TRP A 140 -15.08 -10.22 -4.49
CA TRP A 140 -13.66 -10.08 -4.13
C TRP A 140 -12.73 -11.02 -4.91
N GLU A 141 -13.22 -12.24 -5.29
CA GLU A 141 -12.42 -13.18 -6.08
C GLU A 141 -12.10 -12.64 -7.47
N THR A 142 -13.07 -11.94 -8.08
CA THR A 142 -12.86 -11.27 -9.37
C THR A 142 -11.85 -10.13 -9.23
N ALA A 143 -11.97 -9.30 -8.19
CA ALA A 143 -11.01 -8.25 -7.90
C ALA A 143 -9.60 -8.80 -7.63
N ALA A 144 -9.50 -9.92 -6.93
CA ALA A 144 -8.21 -10.59 -6.72
C ALA A 144 -7.59 -11.07 -8.04
N ALA A 145 -8.39 -11.65 -8.95
CA ALA A 145 -7.92 -12.06 -10.27
C ALA A 145 -7.47 -10.85 -11.11
N GLU A 146 -8.20 -9.75 -11.08
CA GLU A 146 -7.82 -8.48 -11.73
C GLU A 146 -6.48 -7.95 -11.20
N CYS A 147 -6.27 -7.96 -9.89
CA CYS A 147 -5.01 -7.54 -9.27
C CYS A 147 -3.83 -8.41 -9.71
N ARG A 148 -4.01 -9.74 -9.72
CA ARG A 148 -2.98 -10.67 -10.20
C ARG A 148 -2.67 -10.47 -11.68
N ALA A 149 -3.67 -10.24 -12.51
CA ALA A 149 -3.49 -9.96 -13.93
C ALA A 149 -2.71 -8.65 -14.16
N ALA A 150 -3.02 -7.60 -13.40
CA ALA A 150 -2.28 -6.34 -13.43
C ALA A 150 -0.82 -6.52 -12.99
N GLU A 151 -0.56 -7.36 -11.98
CA GLU A 151 0.80 -7.69 -11.54
C GLU A 151 1.55 -8.51 -12.60
N GLU A 152 0.91 -9.50 -13.22
CA GLU A 152 1.48 -10.32 -14.30
C GLU A 152 1.83 -9.46 -15.53
N ALA A 153 0.96 -8.52 -15.89
CA ALA A 153 1.21 -7.55 -16.95
C ALA A 153 2.30 -6.52 -16.61
N GLY A 154 2.78 -6.49 -15.36
CA GLY A 154 3.81 -5.56 -14.91
C GLY A 154 3.31 -4.17 -14.58
N HIS A 155 1.99 -3.99 -14.45
CA HIS A 155 1.37 -2.68 -14.17
C HIS A 155 1.54 -2.26 -12.71
N VAL A 156 1.64 -3.23 -11.80
CA VAL A 156 1.78 -3.02 -10.36
C VAL A 156 2.63 -4.13 -9.74
N SER A 157 3.15 -3.92 -8.55
CA SER A 157 3.71 -4.97 -7.67
C SER A 157 2.86 -5.02 -6.40
N ALA A 158 2.09 -6.10 -6.21
CA ALA A 158 1.20 -6.26 -5.08
C ALA A 158 1.85 -7.05 -3.94
N PHE A 159 1.65 -6.60 -2.71
CA PHE A 159 2.16 -7.20 -1.47
C PHE A 159 1.03 -7.34 -0.46
N CYS A 160 0.70 -8.57 -0.10
CA CYS A 160 -0.36 -8.87 0.83
C CYS A 160 0.23 -9.19 2.21
N VAL A 161 -0.26 -8.53 3.25
CA VAL A 161 0.19 -8.69 4.64
C VAL A 161 -1.02 -9.03 5.51
N GLY A 162 -1.04 -10.23 6.03
CA GLY A 162 -2.05 -10.69 6.98
C GLY A 162 -1.66 -10.33 8.42
N VAL A 163 -2.63 -9.79 9.17
CA VAL A 163 -2.49 -9.42 10.57
C VAL A 163 -3.25 -10.42 11.43
N GLY A 164 -2.66 -10.89 12.53
CA GLY A 164 -3.33 -11.83 13.43
C GLY A 164 -3.75 -13.13 12.73
N ASP A 165 -5.04 -13.44 12.79
CA ASP A 165 -5.64 -14.68 12.25
C ASP A 165 -6.16 -14.50 10.81
N ALA A 166 -5.63 -13.56 10.03
CA ALA A 166 -6.02 -13.31 8.65
C ALA A 166 -6.03 -14.59 7.80
N ASN A 167 -7.02 -14.71 6.92
CA ASN A 167 -7.10 -15.84 5.99
C ASN A 167 -6.06 -15.70 4.86
N MET A 168 -4.90 -16.33 5.07
CA MET A 168 -3.76 -16.23 4.16
C MET A 168 -4.04 -16.83 2.78
N ASP A 169 -4.91 -17.84 2.67
CA ASP A 169 -5.27 -18.43 1.38
C ASP A 169 -6.08 -17.47 0.51
N LYS A 170 -7.06 -16.77 1.12
CA LYS A 170 -7.83 -15.73 0.42
C LYS A 170 -6.95 -14.54 0.08
N LEU A 171 -6.13 -14.10 1.03
CA LEU A 171 -5.23 -12.97 0.82
C LEU A 171 -4.20 -13.26 -0.28
N GLY A 172 -3.70 -14.48 -0.37
CA GLY A 172 -2.77 -14.93 -1.41
C GLY A 172 -3.36 -14.93 -2.83
N ARG A 173 -4.69 -14.78 -2.97
CA ARG A 173 -5.32 -14.68 -4.29
C ARG A 173 -5.14 -13.30 -4.93
N PHE A 174 -4.80 -12.27 -4.17
CA PHE A 174 -4.62 -10.91 -4.67
C PHE A 174 -3.23 -10.65 -5.29
N SER A 175 -2.25 -11.52 -5.08
CA SER A 175 -0.89 -11.31 -5.59
C SER A 175 -0.30 -12.58 -6.20
N GLN A 176 0.68 -12.42 -7.09
CA GLN A 176 1.55 -13.51 -7.56
C GLN A 176 2.51 -14.00 -6.46
N ARG A 177 2.74 -13.15 -5.46
CA ARG A 177 3.62 -13.43 -4.32
C ARG A 177 2.87 -14.16 -3.23
N GLN A 178 3.60 -14.92 -2.44
CA GLN A 178 3.04 -15.46 -1.20
C GLN A 178 2.74 -14.31 -0.23
N PRO A 179 1.57 -14.33 0.43
CA PRO A 179 1.24 -13.34 1.43
C PRO A 179 2.16 -13.49 2.65
N LEU A 180 2.42 -12.39 3.33
CA LEU A 180 3.27 -12.34 4.51
C LEU A 180 2.40 -12.27 5.76
N ALA A 181 2.65 -13.10 6.76
CA ALA A 181 1.98 -13.01 8.05
C ALA A 181 2.77 -12.09 8.97
N LEU A 182 2.13 -11.00 9.44
CA LEU A 182 2.73 -10.08 10.38
C LEU A 182 2.98 -10.78 11.72
N LYS A 183 4.17 -10.67 12.27
CA LYS A 183 4.50 -11.24 13.60
C LYS A 183 3.82 -10.41 14.70
N GLY A 184 2.77 -10.93 15.30
CA GLY A 184 2.01 -10.19 16.30
C GLY A 184 1.51 -8.86 15.74
N LEU A 185 1.90 -7.74 16.34
CA LEU A 185 1.56 -6.39 15.89
C LEU A 185 2.81 -5.62 15.42
N ALA A 186 3.70 -6.27 14.68
CA ALA A 186 4.96 -5.68 14.20
C ALA A 186 4.77 -4.65 13.06
N PHE A 187 3.76 -3.78 13.16
CA PHE A 187 3.49 -2.72 12.19
C PHE A 187 4.65 -1.73 12.10
N ARG A 188 5.29 -1.43 13.23
CA ARG A 188 6.47 -0.56 13.27
C ARG A 188 7.59 -1.10 12.38
N GLU A 189 7.91 -2.36 12.52
CA GLU A 189 8.97 -3.02 11.76
C GLU A 189 8.58 -3.17 10.29
N PHE A 190 7.30 -3.43 9.99
CA PHE A 190 6.77 -3.43 8.63
C PHE A 190 6.93 -2.05 7.96
N PHE A 191 6.50 -0.98 8.61
CA PHE A 191 6.59 0.35 8.02
C PHE A 191 8.03 0.86 7.90
N LEU A 192 8.93 0.50 8.81
CA LEU A 192 10.37 0.74 8.64
C LEU A 192 10.94 -0.04 7.45
N TRP A 193 10.53 -1.29 7.27
CA TRP A 193 10.92 -2.08 6.11
C TRP A 193 10.38 -1.48 4.81
N LEU A 194 9.13 -1.04 4.79
CA LEU A 194 8.51 -0.36 3.66
C LEU A 194 9.29 0.91 3.30
N SER A 195 9.57 1.75 4.27
CA SER A 195 10.35 2.97 4.07
C SER A 195 11.75 2.68 3.50
N ARG A 196 12.48 1.71 4.06
CA ARG A 196 13.81 1.31 3.55
C ARG A 196 13.72 0.78 2.12
N SER A 197 12.68 -0.01 1.80
CA SER A 197 12.45 -0.53 0.46
C SER A 197 12.10 0.60 -0.52
N ALA A 198 11.27 1.55 -0.10
CA ALA A 198 10.91 2.72 -0.90
C ALA A 198 12.13 3.61 -1.18
N ARG A 199 13.02 3.82 -0.19
CA ARG A 199 14.30 4.51 -0.38
C ARG A 199 15.21 3.80 -1.40
N ALA A 200 15.30 2.49 -1.32
CA ALA A 200 16.08 1.71 -2.29
C ALA A 200 15.46 1.79 -3.69
N GLY A 201 14.15 1.60 -3.79
CA GLY A 201 13.40 1.66 -5.03
C GLY A 201 13.44 3.04 -5.69
N SER A 202 13.32 4.11 -4.92
CA SER A 202 13.37 5.47 -5.45
C SER A 202 14.74 5.84 -6.08
N LYS A 203 15.81 5.11 -5.73
CA LYS A 203 17.16 5.28 -6.30
C LYS A 203 17.40 4.43 -7.55
N SER A 204 16.52 3.48 -7.84
CA SER A 204 16.63 2.58 -9.00
C SER A 204 16.12 3.26 -10.28
N ALA A 205 16.60 2.81 -11.46
CA ALA A 205 16.04 3.27 -12.73
C ALA A 205 14.62 2.71 -12.95
N PRO A 206 13.78 3.35 -13.79
CA PRO A 206 12.40 2.88 -14.04
C PRO A 206 12.31 1.43 -14.53
N SER A 207 13.33 0.95 -15.25
CA SER A 207 13.42 -0.42 -15.78
C SER A 207 13.99 -1.43 -14.80
N ASP A 208 14.52 -0.99 -13.66
CA ASP A 208 15.19 -1.88 -12.72
C ASP A 208 14.19 -2.76 -11.95
N THR A 209 14.57 -4.00 -11.70
CA THR A 209 13.85 -4.84 -10.75
C THR A 209 14.25 -4.45 -9.32
N ILE A 210 13.33 -3.82 -8.60
CA ILE A 210 13.57 -3.43 -7.21
C ILE A 210 13.52 -4.70 -6.36
N GLN A 211 14.65 -5.06 -5.76
CA GLN A 211 14.72 -6.12 -4.76
C GLN A 211 14.40 -5.54 -3.39
N MET A 212 13.27 -5.94 -2.83
CA MET A 212 12.93 -5.58 -1.45
C MET A 212 13.75 -6.41 -0.47
N ALA A 213 14.10 -5.82 0.67
CA ALA A 213 14.78 -6.55 1.73
C ALA A 213 13.93 -7.74 2.21
N ALA A 214 14.57 -8.82 2.67
CA ALA A 214 13.83 -9.95 3.23
C ALA A 214 13.04 -9.51 4.49
N PRO A 215 11.79 -9.98 4.68
CA PRO A 215 10.91 -9.54 5.78
C PRO A 215 11.21 -10.26 7.11
N GLN A 216 12.46 -10.61 7.39
CA GLN A 216 12.84 -11.53 8.47
C GLN A 216 12.44 -11.06 9.88
N ASP A 217 12.40 -9.75 10.09
CA ASP A 217 12.19 -9.18 11.43
C ASP A 217 10.71 -9.02 11.78
N TRP A 218 9.83 -8.83 10.79
CA TRP A 218 8.43 -8.47 11.00
C TRP A 218 7.41 -9.47 10.46
N ALA A 219 7.77 -10.35 9.54
CA ALA A 219 6.83 -11.30 8.96
C ALA A 219 7.37 -12.72 8.88
N VAL A 220 6.44 -13.66 8.71
CA VAL A 220 6.68 -15.05 8.34
C VAL A 220 6.02 -15.29 6.98
N VAL A 221 6.68 -16.04 6.11
CA VAL A 221 6.06 -16.62 4.91
C VAL A 221 5.41 -17.91 5.37
N PRO A 222 4.06 -18.04 5.33
CA PRO A 222 3.41 -19.29 5.69
C PRO A 222 3.92 -20.43 4.81
N GLY A 223 4.27 -21.55 5.41
CA GLY A 223 4.62 -22.73 4.64
C GLY A 223 3.43 -23.21 3.81
N ARG A 224 3.68 -23.65 2.57
CA ARG A 224 2.67 -24.32 1.78
C ARG A 224 2.26 -25.57 2.55
N SER A 225 0.99 -25.71 2.91
CA SER A 225 0.43 -27.01 3.28
C SER A 225 0.42 -27.84 2.02
N ASP A 226 1.24 -28.89 1.95
CA ASP A 226 1.23 -29.89 0.89
C ASP A 226 -0.08 -30.68 0.91
#